data_7fb48a99b1eeddd7893c5e3c94275178
#
_entry.id   7fb48a99b1eeddd7893c5e3c94275178
#
_cell.length_a   1.000
_cell.length_b   1.000
_cell.length_c   1.000
_cell.angle_alpha   90.00
_cell.angle_beta   90.00
_cell.angle_gamma   90.00
#
_symmetry.space_group_name_H-M   'P 1'
#
loop_
_entity.id
_entity.type
_entity.pdbx_description
1 polymer ?
#
loop_
_entity_poly.entity_id
_entity_poly.type
_entity_poly.pdbx_seq_one_letter_code
_entity_poly.pdbx_strand_id
1 'polypeptide(L)'
;MKKLILSLVAMMTVCAVSAQNELIAKFNEGLTALQGKDYATAVAAFETFIDRGADSEDATVLNSVAQAKKYVPSCYLNLGMRNASSKNFAKAVELLNEGAMKAELYGESQSLAKLKTALAKVYQVQGGTAFNNKDYATAAEVFAKGYEANPRNTDMALNLAMSYCELGLFEKGMEVYNNVAAMNPSRYADAIAKAKEMIVLYTNNQVAKMQSEGNNDGVIALAESMLATDPASALAEKIRLQAYSGKKEYDKVIELGETAALAQTDEEDKSLIYYTIGAAYNAKYNAGGNKDEALKNKVVEYMSKVVAGNAVEGAKAAIADLTK
;
A
#
# COMPACT_ATOMS: atom_id res chain seq x y z
N MET A 1 51.70 4.40 -57.73
CA MET A 1 50.52 3.77 -57.12
C MET A 1 50.88 2.90 -55.95
N LYS A 2 51.79 1.91 -56.03
CA LYS A 2 52.08 1.03 -54.82
C LYS A 2 52.56 1.78 -53.57
N LYS A 3 53.39 2.83 -53.69
CA LYS A 3 53.88 3.66 -52.56
C LYS A 3 52.81 4.49 -51.91
N LEU A 4 51.81 4.98 -52.69
CA LEU A 4 50.66 5.72 -52.16
C LEU A 4 49.71 4.83 -51.36
N ILE A 5 49.48 3.58 -51.83
CA ILE A 5 48.66 2.60 -51.15
C ILE A 5 49.31 2.16 -49.84
N LEU A 6 50.66 1.96 -49.83
CA LEU A 6 51.37 1.60 -48.59
C LEU A 6 51.35 2.72 -47.55
N SER A 7 51.42 3.97 -47.96
CA SER A 7 51.33 5.13 -47.04
C SER A 7 49.91 5.32 -46.51
N LEU A 8 48.88 5.04 -47.30
CA LEU A 8 47.48 5.10 -46.85
C LEU A 8 47.15 3.96 -45.85
N VAL A 9 47.65 2.76 -46.13
CA VAL A 9 47.48 1.61 -45.19
C VAL A 9 48.26 1.86 -43.91
N ALA A 10 49.47 2.40 -43.95
CA ALA A 10 50.25 2.73 -42.75
C ALA A 10 49.61 3.88 -41.93
N MET A 11 49.01 4.90 -42.59
CA MET A 11 48.25 5.94 -41.89
C MET A 11 46.96 5.36 -41.24
N MET A 12 46.24 4.51 -41.93
CA MET A 12 45.04 3.86 -41.35
C MET A 12 45.39 2.99 -40.15
N THR A 13 46.47 2.23 -40.17
CA THR A 13 46.90 1.42 -39.04
C THR A 13 47.36 2.26 -37.84
N VAL A 14 48.09 3.34 -38.06
CA VAL A 14 48.52 4.28 -37.00
C VAL A 14 47.32 5.01 -36.40
N CYS A 15 46.34 5.44 -37.19
CA CYS A 15 45.10 6.05 -36.70
C CYS A 15 44.25 5.03 -35.93
N ALA A 16 44.16 3.78 -36.37
CA ALA A 16 43.41 2.73 -35.66
C ALA A 16 44.03 2.40 -34.29
N VAL A 17 45.35 2.26 -34.22
CA VAL A 17 46.06 2.03 -32.95
C VAL A 17 45.95 3.24 -32.00
N SER A 18 45.99 4.46 -32.51
CA SER A 18 45.81 5.67 -31.72
C SER A 18 44.38 5.76 -31.16
N ALA A 19 43.37 5.51 -31.99
CA ALA A 19 41.96 5.51 -31.58
C ALA A 19 41.66 4.40 -30.54
N GLN A 20 42.27 3.24 -30.70
CA GLN A 20 42.11 2.12 -29.72
C GLN A 20 42.76 2.45 -28.37
N ASN A 21 43.96 3.07 -28.40
CA ASN A 21 44.63 3.51 -27.17
C ASN A 21 43.81 4.57 -26.42
N GLU A 22 43.23 5.52 -27.15
CA GLU A 22 42.34 6.55 -26.57
C GLU A 22 41.06 5.94 -26.00
N LEU A 23 40.52 4.92 -26.65
CA LEU A 23 39.35 4.20 -26.19
C LEU A 23 39.63 3.44 -24.87
N ILE A 24 40.73 2.68 -24.82
CA ILE A 24 41.17 1.98 -23.62
C ILE A 24 41.47 2.94 -22.45
N ALA A 25 42.04 4.13 -22.79
CA ALA A 25 42.25 5.18 -21.78
C ALA A 25 40.94 5.61 -21.11
N LYS A 26 39.81 5.67 -21.83
CA LYS A 26 38.49 5.97 -21.26
C LYS A 26 38.00 4.89 -20.33
N PHE A 27 38.21 3.60 -20.63
CA PHE A 27 37.89 2.51 -19.73
C PHE A 27 38.70 2.60 -18.43
N ASN A 28 40.00 2.87 -18.52
CA ASN A 28 40.88 3.05 -17.37
C ASN A 28 40.51 4.29 -16.52
N GLU A 29 40.09 5.38 -17.15
CA GLU A 29 39.52 6.55 -16.47
C GLU A 29 38.32 6.14 -15.63
N GLY A 30 37.36 5.38 -16.21
CA GLY A 30 36.20 4.85 -15.53
C GLY A 30 36.58 3.98 -14.34
N LEU A 31 37.56 3.07 -14.49
CA LEU A 31 38.06 2.23 -13.39
C LEU A 31 38.69 3.03 -12.26
N THR A 32 39.48 4.03 -12.59
CA THR A 32 40.13 4.91 -11.61
C THR A 32 39.09 5.72 -10.84
N ALA A 33 38.12 6.29 -11.54
CA ALA A 33 37.01 7.01 -10.93
C ALA A 33 36.16 6.10 -10.03
N LEU A 34 35.88 4.85 -10.49
CA LEU A 34 35.17 3.85 -9.70
C LEU A 34 35.92 3.50 -8.40
N GLN A 35 37.21 3.27 -8.46
CA GLN A 35 38.08 3.03 -7.29
C GLN A 35 38.07 4.22 -6.32
N GLY A 36 38.08 5.45 -6.86
CA GLY A 36 37.97 6.69 -6.09
C GLY A 36 36.56 6.99 -5.60
N LYS A 37 35.55 6.14 -5.91
CA LYS A 37 34.13 6.35 -5.61
C LYS A 37 33.56 7.64 -6.23
N ASP A 38 34.18 8.12 -7.29
CA ASP A 38 33.62 9.16 -8.15
C ASP A 38 32.72 8.50 -9.21
N TYR A 39 31.54 8.10 -8.77
CA TYR A 39 30.61 7.36 -9.61
C TYR A 39 30.09 8.16 -10.81
N ALA A 40 30.05 9.49 -10.72
CA ALA A 40 29.59 10.33 -11.81
C ALA A 40 30.60 10.32 -12.99
N THR A 41 31.87 10.54 -12.68
CA THR A 41 32.94 10.43 -13.68
C THR A 41 33.06 9.00 -14.21
N ALA A 42 32.90 7.99 -13.35
CA ALA A 42 32.90 6.59 -13.78
C ALA A 42 31.81 6.28 -14.80
N VAL A 43 30.57 6.72 -14.56
CA VAL A 43 29.44 6.57 -15.51
C VAL A 43 29.79 7.20 -16.85
N ALA A 44 30.19 8.49 -16.86
CA ALA A 44 30.47 9.22 -18.08
C ALA A 44 31.58 8.56 -18.91
N ALA A 45 32.65 8.09 -18.24
CA ALA A 45 33.76 7.41 -18.90
C ALA A 45 33.35 6.04 -19.46
N PHE A 46 32.63 5.23 -18.70
CA PHE A 46 32.18 3.92 -19.16
C PHE A 46 31.10 4.01 -20.24
N GLU A 47 30.16 4.92 -20.18
CA GLU A 47 29.17 5.11 -21.26
C GLU A 47 29.84 5.56 -22.56
N THR A 48 30.77 6.52 -22.48
CA THR A 48 31.57 6.94 -23.65
C THR A 48 32.36 5.75 -24.24
N PHE A 49 32.92 4.89 -23.37
CA PHE A 49 33.64 3.70 -23.79
C PHE A 49 32.73 2.68 -24.46
N ILE A 50 31.56 2.44 -23.90
CA ILE A 50 30.54 1.50 -24.42
C ILE A 50 30.09 1.97 -25.82
N ASP A 51 29.75 3.26 -25.96
CA ASP A 51 29.23 3.83 -27.20
C ASP A 51 30.23 3.73 -28.35
N ARG A 52 31.52 3.94 -28.05
CA ARG A 52 32.58 3.90 -29.06
C ARG A 52 33.13 2.50 -29.31
N GLY A 53 33.04 1.62 -28.33
CA GLY A 53 33.65 0.29 -28.37
C GLY A 53 32.68 -0.82 -28.76
N ALA A 54 31.38 -0.54 -28.86
CA ALA A 54 30.34 -1.56 -29.08
C ALA A 54 30.52 -2.34 -30.40
N ASP A 55 30.98 -1.66 -31.43
CA ASP A 55 31.20 -2.21 -32.79
C ASP A 55 32.65 -2.57 -33.06
N SER A 56 33.50 -2.68 -32.04
CA SER A 56 34.90 -3.05 -32.19
C SER A 56 35.05 -4.49 -32.62
N GLU A 57 36.00 -4.76 -33.53
CA GLU A 57 36.41 -6.11 -33.90
C GLU A 57 37.44 -6.72 -32.92
N ASP A 58 37.98 -5.91 -31.99
CA ASP A 58 38.97 -6.34 -31.01
C ASP A 58 38.30 -7.02 -29.81
N ALA A 59 38.62 -8.28 -29.60
CA ALA A 59 38.05 -9.09 -28.50
C ALA A 59 38.35 -8.50 -27.10
N THR A 60 39.50 -7.81 -26.94
CA THR A 60 39.86 -7.15 -25.66
C THR A 60 38.96 -5.98 -25.37
N VAL A 61 38.68 -5.16 -26.42
CA VAL A 61 37.73 -4.04 -26.33
C VAL A 61 36.33 -4.55 -26.02
N LEU A 62 35.84 -5.58 -26.74
CA LEU A 62 34.51 -6.17 -26.50
C LEU A 62 34.35 -6.75 -25.10
N ASN A 63 35.39 -7.43 -24.59
CA ASN A 63 35.37 -7.90 -23.20
C ASN A 63 35.32 -6.75 -22.18
N SER A 64 36.02 -5.66 -22.44
CA SER A 64 35.98 -4.47 -21.60
C SER A 64 34.64 -3.73 -21.69
N VAL A 65 33.99 -3.71 -22.86
CA VAL A 65 32.62 -3.20 -23.05
C VAL A 65 31.64 -4.03 -22.20
N ALA A 66 31.76 -5.35 -22.20
CA ALA A 66 30.93 -6.21 -21.36
C ALA A 66 31.13 -5.93 -19.86
N GLN A 67 32.34 -5.60 -19.42
CA GLN A 67 32.62 -5.21 -18.05
C GLN A 67 32.05 -3.81 -17.73
N ALA A 68 32.24 -2.84 -18.61
CA ALA A 68 31.70 -1.48 -18.44
C ALA A 68 30.17 -1.51 -18.30
N LYS A 69 29.47 -2.31 -19.12
CA LYS A 69 28.02 -2.55 -19.02
C LYS A 69 27.58 -3.06 -17.64
N LYS A 70 28.42 -3.79 -16.91
CA LYS A 70 28.13 -4.23 -15.52
C LYS A 70 28.40 -3.12 -14.51
N TYR A 71 29.39 -2.26 -14.75
CA TYR A 71 29.75 -1.20 -13.82
C TYR A 71 28.76 -0.03 -13.84
N VAL A 72 28.28 0.38 -15.03
CA VAL A 72 27.37 1.53 -15.19
C VAL A 72 26.14 1.46 -14.27
N PRO A 73 25.33 0.38 -14.26
CA PRO A 73 24.17 0.30 -13.35
C PRO A 73 24.56 0.33 -11.87
N SER A 74 25.73 -0.23 -11.53
CA SER A 74 26.23 -0.21 -10.15
C SER A 74 26.66 1.20 -9.71
N CYS A 75 27.19 2.00 -10.61
CA CYS A 75 27.53 3.41 -10.35
C CYS A 75 26.25 4.23 -10.11
N TYR A 76 25.23 4.07 -10.95
CA TYR A 76 23.92 4.72 -10.76
C TYR A 76 23.26 4.31 -9.42
N LEU A 77 23.35 3.04 -9.02
CA LEU A 77 22.88 2.58 -7.72
C LEU A 77 23.54 3.36 -6.57
N ASN A 78 24.88 3.50 -6.63
CA ASN A 78 25.63 4.22 -5.60
C ASN A 78 25.31 5.72 -5.58
N LEU A 79 25.20 6.36 -6.76
CA LEU A 79 24.80 7.76 -6.88
C LEU A 79 23.39 8.00 -6.33
N GLY A 80 22.44 7.14 -6.68
CA GLY A 80 21.07 7.22 -6.19
C GLY A 80 21.00 7.07 -4.68
N MET A 81 21.66 6.06 -4.12
CA MET A 81 21.68 5.83 -2.67
C MET A 81 22.39 6.95 -1.90
N ARG A 82 23.42 7.55 -2.46
CA ARG A 82 24.10 8.72 -1.86
C ARG A 82 23.15 9.93 -1.79
N ASN A 83 22.42 10.20 -2.88
CA ASN A 83 21.42 11.27 -2.90
C ASN A 83 20.26 11.00 -1.92
N ALA A 84 19.80 9.75 -1.83
CA ALA A 84 18.79 9.35 -0.84
C ALA A 84 19.24 9.59 0.60
N SER A 85 20.49 9.25 0.92
CA SER A 85 21.08 9.48 2.24
C SER A 85 21.19 10.98 2.61
N SER A 86 21.35 11.82 1.59
CA SER A 86 21.32 13.28 1.73
C SER A 86 19.91 13.87 1.66
N LYS A 87 18.86 13.03 1.67
CA LYS A 87 17.44 13.40 1.54
C LYS A 87 17.10 14.12 0.21
N ASN A 88 17.96 14.04 -0.79
CA ASN A 88 17.65 14.50 -2.14
C ASN A 88 16.91 13.41 -2.93
N PHE A 89 15.67 13.15 -2.50
CA PHE A 89 14.89 12.02 -3.00
C PHE A 89 14.58 12.12 -4.49
N ALA A 90 14.28 13.30 -5.00
CA ALA A 90 14.00 13.50 -6.43
C ALA A 90 15.18 13.05 -7.31
N LYS A 91 16.40 13.50 -6.97
CA LYS A 91 17.61 13.09 -7.69
C LYS A 91 17.96 11.62 -7.47
N ALA A 92 17.68 11.08 -6.27
CA ALA A 92 17.87 9.66 -5.99
C ALA A 92 16.99 8.79 -6.89
N VAL A 93 15.69 9.11 -7.01
CA VAL A 93 14.74 8.41 -7.88
C VAL A 93 15.13 8.50 -9.34
N GLU A 94 15.53 9.69 -9.84
CA GLU A 94 16.02 9.90 -11.20
C GLU A 94 17.18 8.95 -11.51
N LEU A 95 18.25 9.00 -10.69
CA LEU A 95 19.46 8.20 -10.88
C LEU A 95 19.21 6.69 -10.80
N LEU A 96 18.35 6.24 -9.85
CA LEU A 96 18.01 4.83 -9.73
C LEU A 96 17.19 4.33 -10.92
N ASN A 97 16.29 5.15 -11.48
CA ASN A 97 15.55 4.81 -12.70
C ASN A 97 16.48 4.77 -13.92
N GLU A 98 17.38 5.71 -14.05
CA GLU A 98 18.37 5.72 -15.12
C GLU A 98 19.25 4.47 -15.08
N GLY A 99 19.74 4.13 -13.88
CA GLY A 99 20.48 2.89 -13.67
C GLY A 99 19.65 1.64 -14.01
N ALA A 100 18.36 1.61 -13.70
CA ALA A 100 17.47 0.51 -14.02
C ALA A 100 17.27 0.37 -15.54
N MET A 101 17.07 1.46 -16.26
CA MET A 101 16.99 1.47 -17.73
C MET A 101 18.30 0.96 -18.35
N LYS A 102 19.46 1.39 -17.84
CA LYS A 102 20.76 0.91 -18.33
C LYS A 102 20.97 -0.57 -18.02
N ALA A 103 20.56 -1.04 -16.83
CA ALA A 103 20.64 -2.46 -16.47
C ALA A 103 19.77 -3.32 -17.38
N GLU A 104 18.58 -2.86 -17.72
CA GLU A 104 17.69 -3.56 -18.67
C GLU A 104 18.26 -3.57 -20.07
N LEU A 105 18.73 -2.41 -20.58
CA LEU A 105 19.37 -2.27 -21.89
C LEU A 105 20.58 -3.20 -22.05
N TYR A 106 21.38 -3.37 -20.98
CA TYR A 106 22.59 -4.17 -20.99
C TYR A 106 22.37 -5.64 -20.63
N GLY A 107 21.14 -6.04 -20.28
CA GLY A 107 20.82 -7.41 -19.87
C GLY A 107 21.31 -7.77 -18.46
N GLU A 108 21.63 -6.78 -17.62
CA GLU A 108 22.18 -6.95 -16.27
C GLU A 108 21.08 -7.16 -15.22
N SER A 109 20.42 -8.31 -15.26
CA SER A 109 19.22 -8.63 -14.45
C SER A 109 19.46 -8.53 -12.94
N GLN A 110 20.65 -8.88 -12.44
CA GLN A 110 20.99 -8.77 -11.01
C GLN A 110 21.11 -7.31 -10.57
N SER A 111 21.69 -6.44 -11.40
CA SER A 111 21.79 -5.01 -11.15
C SER A 111 20.42 -4.35 -11.21
N LEU A 112 19.57 -4.75 -12.16
CA LEU A 112 18.18 -4.30 -12.27
C LEU A 112 17.38 -4.62 -10.99
N ALA A 113 17.52 -5.84 -10.46
CA ALA A 113 16.85 -6.23 -9.23
C ALA A 113 17.31 -5.38 -8.01
N LYS A 114 18.61 -5.11 -7.91
CA LYS A 114 19.17 -4.24 -6.85
C LYS A 114 18.66 -2.80 -6.95
N LEU A 115 18.60 -2.25 -8.16
CA LEU A 115 18.11 -0.90 -8.41
C LEU A 115 16.62 -0.75 -8.09
N LYS A 116 15.79 -1.72 -8.49
CA LYS A 116 14.37 -1.77 -8.12
C LYS A 116 14.18 -1.86 -6.61
N THR A 117 14.99 -2.66 -5.92
CA THR A 117 14.96 -2.74 -4.45
C THR A 117 15.36 -1.42 -3.79
N ALA A 118 16.41 -0.76 -4.31
CA ALA A 118 16.84 0.55 -3.81
C ALA A 118 15.77 1.62 -4.03
N LEU A 119 15.13 1.63 -5.20
CA LEU A 119 14.03 2.54 -5.52
C LEU A 119 12.86 2.38 -4.56
N ALA A 120 12.43 1.14 -4.29
CA ALA A 120 11.38 0.86 -3.31
C ALA A 120 11.76 1.40 -1.91
N LYS A 121 13.01 1.21 -1.49
CA LYS A 121 13.50 1.74 -0.22
C LYS A 121 13.50 3.28 -0.18
N VAL A 122 13.84 3.94 -1.28
CA VAL A 122 13.78 5.41 -1.37
C VAL A 122 12.34 5.90 -1.24
N TYR A 123 11.39 5.29 -1.94
CA TYR A 123 9.97 5.63 -1.81
C TYR A 123 9.45 5.38 -0.38
N GLN A 124 9.86 4.29 0.26
CA GLN A 124 9.47 4.01 1.64
C GLN A 124 9.96 5.10 2.61
N VAL A 125 11.21 5.52 2.50
CA VAL A 125 11.79 6.56 3.37
C VAL A 125 11.18 7.94 3.07
N GLN A 126 11.01 8.28 1.80
CA GLN A 126 10.42 9.55 1.39
C GLN A 126 8.96 9.65 1.83
N GLY A 127 8.16 8.63 1.53
CA GLY A 127 6.74 8.56 1.91
C GLY A 127 6.57 8.58 3.43
N GLY A 128 7.38 7.79 4.17
CA GLY A 128 7.37 7.77 5.63
C GLY A 128 7.76 9.13 6.24
N THR A 129 8.70 9.84 5.63
CA THR A 129 9.06 11.20 6.07
C THR A 129 7.90 12.17 5.88
N ALA A 130 7.24 12.14 4.72
CA ALA A 130 6.06 12.97 4.45
C ALA A 130 4.92 12.63 5.40
N PHE A 131 4.64 11.34 5.62
CA PHE A 131 3.60 10.87 6.54
C PHE A 131 3.83 11.37 7.97
N ASN A 132 5.05 11.23 8.51
CA ASN A 132 5.42 11.69 9.84
C ASN A 132 5.27 13.23 10.00
N ASN A 133 5.46 13.97 8.91
CA ASN A 133 5.23 15.40 8.85
C ASN A 133 3.75 15.77 8.63
N LYS A 134 2.84 14.76 8.59
CA LYS A 134 1.42 14.92 8.28
C LYS A 134 1.14 15.47 6.88
N ASP A 135 2.12 15.41 5.97
CA ASP A 135 1.93 15.68 4.55
C ASP A 135 1.44 14.40 3.87
N TYR A 136 0.18 14.06 4.18
CA TYR A 136 -0.43 12.82 3.70
C TYR A 136 -0.62 12.81 2.18
N ALA A 137 -0.71 13.99 1.55
CA ALA A 137 -0.81 14.10 0.09
C ALA A 137 0.47 13.62 -0.59
N THR A 138 1.61 14.16 -0.18
CA THR A 138 2.93 13.71 -0.67
C THR A 138 3.18 12.24 -0.28
N ALA A 139 2.80 11.83 0.93
CA ALA A 139 2.95 10.44 1.36
C ALA A 139 2.17 9.48 0.45
N ALA A 140 0.90 9.77 0.16
CA ALA A 140 0.07 8.97 -0.73
C ALA A 140 0.64 8.90 -2.15
N GLU A 141 1.09 10.03 -2.72
CA GLU A 141 1.70 10.06 -4.05
C GLU A 141 2.95 9.16 -4.12
N VAL A 142 3.83 9.28 -3.13
CA VAL A 142 5.10 8.54 -3.08
C VAL A 142 4.88 7.06 -2.85
N PHE A 143 4.01 6.70 -1.90
CA PHE A 143 3.68 5.30 -1.64
C PHE A 143 2.94 4.66 -2.83
N ALA A 144 2.10 5.40 -3.56
CA ALA A 144 1.46 4.92 -4.77
C ALA A 144 2.49 4.51 -5.84
N LYS A 145 3.51 5.36 -6.10
CA LYS A 145 4.60 5.04 -7.02
C LYS A 145 5.37 3.77 -6.59
N GLY A 146 5.62 3.63 -5.30
CA GLY A 146 6.30 2.45 -4.76
C GLY A 146 5.44 1.18 -4.85
N TYR A 147 4.14 1.28 -4.61
CA TYR A 147 3.19 0.18 -4.73
C TYR A 147 2.96 -0.23 -6.19
N GLU A 148 2.84 0.72 -7.11
CA GLU A 148 2.75 0.46 -8.56
C GLU A 148 3.98 -0.29 -9.07
N ALA A 149 5.19 0.14 -8.65
CA ALA A 149 6.43 -0.53 -9.02
C ALA A 149 6.55 -1.96 -8.46
N ASN A 150 5.94 -2.25 -7.31
CA ASN A 150 5.89 -3.57 -6.71
C ASN A 150 4.60 -3.80 -5.91
N PRO A 151 3.53 -4.28 -6.57
CA PRO A 151 2.23 -4.55 -5.91
C PRO A 151 2.27 -5.64 -4.81
N ARG A 152 3.39 -6.36 -4.68
CA ARG A 152 3.60 -7.35 -3.61
C ARG A 152 4.25 -6.76 -2.36
N ASN A 153 4.61 -5.49 -2.39
CA ASN A 153 5.15 -4.78 -1.22
C ASN A 153 3.99 -4.33 -0.31
N THR A 154 3.67 -5.19 0.65
CA THR A 154 2.56 -4.96 1.60
C THR A 154 2.78 -3.74 2.49
N ASP A 155 4.02 -3.41 2.84
CA ASP A 155 4.32 -2.21 3.64
C ASP A 155 3.96 -0.93 2.87
N MET A 156 4.29 -0.90 1.56
CA MET A 156 3.90 0.22 0.70
C MET A 156 2.37 0.33 0.58
N ALA A 157 1.69 -0.81 0.38
CA ALA A 157 0.24 -0.86 0.28
C ALA A 157 -0.43 -0.35 1.56
N LEU A 158 -0.02 -0.86 2.72
CA LEU A 158 -0.57 -0.45 4.02
C LEU A 158 -0.36 1.04 4.30
N ASN A 159 0.83 1.57 4.01
CA ASN A 159 1.14 2.99 4.20
C ASN A 159 0.37 3.87 3.19
N LEU A 160 0.19 3.41 1.96
CA LEU A 160 -0.64 4.09 0.95
C LEU A 160 -2.09 4.18 1.42
N ALA A 161 -2.66 3.05 1.84
CA ALA A 161 -4.03 2.98 2.33
C ALA A 161 -4.25 3.91 3.54
N MET A 162 -3.32 3.90 4.49
CA MET A 162 -3.34 4.79 5.65
C MET A 162 -3.28 6.26 5.23
N SER A 163 -2.39 6.61 4.28
CA SER A 163 -2.28 7.97 3.78
C SER A 163 -3.57 8.45 3.11
N TYR A 164 -4.25 7.58 2.35
CA TYR A 164 -5.56 7.91 1.77
C TYR A 164 -6.61 8.13 2.85
N CYS A 165 -6.67 7.29 3.87
CA CYS A 165 -7.63 7.46 4.97
C CYS A 165 -7.40 8.76 5.74
N GLU A 166 -6.14 9.12 6.02
CA GLU A 166 -5.79 10.38 6.70
C GLU A 166 -6.12 11.62 5.84
N LEU A 167 -6.16 11.48 4.52
CA LEU A 167 -6.66 12.51 3.58
C LEU A 167 -8.19 12.59 3.51
N GLY A 168 -8.90 11.69 4.17
CA GLY A 168 -10.36 11.56 4.04
C GLY A 168 -10.80 10.89 2.74
N LEU A 169 -9.90 10.26 2.00
CA LEU A 169 -10.18 9.47 0.80
C LEU A 169 -10.47 8.01 1.19
N PHE A 170 -11.52 7.85 2.00
CA PHE A 170 -11.86 6.59 2.66
C PHE A 170 -11.97 5.41 1.67
N GLU A 171 -12.71 5.57 0.57
CA GLU A 171 -12.94 4.51 -0.42
C GLU A 171 -11.63 4.02 -1.04
N LYS A 172 -10.71 4.94 -1.38
CA LYS A 172 -9.39 4.59 -1.92
C LYS A 172 -8.54 3.84 -0.90
N GLY A 173 -8.59 4.27 0.37
CA GLY A 173 -7.91 3.57 1.45
C GLY A 173 -8.43 2.16 1.64
N MET A 174 -9.76 1.99 1.66
CA MET A 174 -10.42 0.68 1.79
C MET A 174 -10.12 -0.25 0.61
N GLU A 175 -10.09 0.26 -0.62
CA GLU A 175 -9.71 -0.53 -1.79
C GLU A 175 -8.32 -1.16 -1.61
N VAL A 176 -7.33 -0.36 -1.21
CA VAL A 176 -5.96 -0.86 -1.03
C VAL A 176 -5.87 -1.83 0.15
N TYR A 177 -6.54 -1.55 1.29
CA TYR A 177 -6.58 -2.49 2.42
C TYR A 177 -7.24 -3.81 2.04
N ASN A 178 -8.34 -3.80 1.31
CA ASN A 178 -9.03 -5.01 0.84
C ASN A 178 -8.15 -5.83 -0.12
N ASN A 179 -7.39 -5.16 -1.00
CA ASN A 179 -6.41 -5.84 -1.86
C ASN A 179 -5.34 -6.57 -1.04
N VAL A 180 -4.85 -5.97 0.05
CA VAL A 180 -3.91 -6.65 0.97
C VAL A 180 -4.59 -7.79 1.72
N ALA A 181 -5.81 -7.59 2.23
CA ALA A 181 -6.57 -8.60 2.96
C ALA A 181 -6.90 -9.84 2.12
N ALA A 182 -7.00 -9.69 0.79
CA ALA A 182 -7.26 -10.77 -0.17
C ALA A 182 -5.98 -11.51 -0.62
N MET A 183 -4.79 -11.13 -0.17
CA MET A 183 -3.53 -11.79 -0.53
C MET A 183 -3.45 -13.22 0.05
N ASN A 184 -2.47 -14.01 -0.45
CA ASN A 184 -2.25 -15.37 -0.01
C ASN A 184 -1.82 -15.43 1.49
N PRO A 185 -2.63 -16.04 2.38
CA PRO A 185 -2.34 -16.06 3.82
C PRO A 185 -1.04 -16.76 4.19
N SER A 186 -0.63 -17.79 3.44
CA SER A 186 0.62 -18.52 3.70
C SER A 186 1.87 -17.64 3.61
N ARG A 187 1.77 -16.51 2.91
CA ARG A 187 2.91 -15.62 2.66
C ARG A 187 2.78 -14.25 3.33
N TYR A 188 1.56 -13.77 3.52
CA TYR A 188 1.28 -12.40 3.93
C TYR A 188 0.40 -12.31 5.19
N ALA A 189 0.45 -13.31 6.08
CA ALA A 189 -0.43 -13.41 7.25
C ALA A 189 -0.44 -12.13 8.09
N ASP A 190 0.72 -11.58 8.43
CA ASP A 190 0.85 -10.39 9.27
C ASP A 190 0.27 -9.14 8.58
N ALA A 191 0.55 -8.99 7.28
CA ALA A 191 0.02 -7.86 6.51
C ALA A 191 -1.51 -7.94 6.37
N ILE A 192 -2.05 -9.15 6.16
CA ILE A 192 -3.50 -9.40 6.10
C ILE A 192 -4.15 -9.07 7.44
N ALA A 193 -3.55 -9.52 8.56
CA ALA A 193 -4.05 -9.21 9.89
C ALA A 193 -4.08 -7.70 10.13
N LYS A 194 -2.98 -7.00 9.77
CA LYS A 194 -2.90 -5.55 9.88
C LYS A 194 -3.92 -4.83 8.99
N ALA A 195 -4.08 -5.26 7.75
CA ALA A 195 -5.09 -4.69 6.85
C ALA A 195 -6.50 -4.81 7.43
N LYS A 196 -6.86 -5.99 7.95
CA LYS A 196 -8.17 -6.23 8.59
C LYS A 196 -8.38 -5.35 9.83
N GLU A 197 -7.37 -5.22 10.68
CA GLU A 197 -7.40 -4.31 11.83
C GLU A 197 -7.69 -2.86 11.39
N MET A 198 -6.97 -2.39 10.36
CA MET A 198 -7.11 -1.03 9.87
C MET A 198 -8.45 -0.80 9.15
N ILE A 199 -9.00 -1.80 8.45
CA ILE A 199 -10.35 -1.74 7.87
C ILE A 199 -11.36 -1.48 8.99
N VAL A 200 -11.31 -2.22 10.09
CA VAL A 200 -12.21 -2.03 11.23
C VAL A 200 -12.06 -0.63 11.83
N LEU A 201 -10.82 -0.20 12.08
CA LEU A 201 -10.52 1.10 12.67
C LEU A 201 -11.08 2.26 11.82
N TYR A 202 -10.72 2.31 10.54
CA TYR A 202 -11.14 3.42 9.68
C TYR A 202 -12.62 3.37 9.32
N THR A 203 -13.22 2.18 9.23
CA THR A 203 -14.67 2.04 9.07
C THR A 203 -15.40 2.61 10.29
N ASN A 204 -14.99 2.27 11.51
CA ASN A 204 -15.59 2.80 12.72
C ASN A 204 -15.43 4.33 12.82
N ASN A 205 -14.27 4.89 12.44
CA ASN A 205 -14.05 6.33 12.39
C ASN A 205 -14.99 7.01 11.39
N GLN A 206 -15.15 6.43 10.20
CA GLN A 206 -16.06 6.95 9.16
C GLN A 206 -17.52 6.90 9.60
N VAL A 207 -17.93 5.78 10.22
CA VAL A 207 -19.28 5.62 10.79
C VAL A 207 -19.53 6.65 11.89
N ALA A 208 -18.59 6.84 12.83
CA ALA A 208 -18.71 7.82 13.90
C ALA A 208 -18.86 9.25 13.34
N LYS A 209 -18.09 9.58 12.30
CA LYS A 209 -18.22 10.86 11.59
C LYS A 209 -19.61 11.02 10.98
N MET A 210 -20.07 10.04 10.20
CA MET A 210 -21.40 10.06 9.56
C MET A 210 -22.52 10.19 10.60
N GLN A 211 -22.40 9.45 11.71
CA GLN A 211 -23.39 9.50 12.81
C GLN A 211 -23.40 10.88 13.50
N SER A 212 -22.24 11.50 13.71
CA SER A 212 -22.15 12.86 14.27
C SER A 212 -22.79 13.91 13.38
N GLU A 213 -22.82 13.67 12.08
CA GLU A 213 -23.50 14.49 11.06
C GLU A 213 -24.99 14.13 10.90
N GLY A 214 -25.50 13.15 11.64
CA GLY A 214 -26.87 12.62 11.51
C GLY A 214 -27.11 11.81 10.22
N ASN A 215 -26.05 11.45 9.49
CA ASN A 215 -26.11 10.78 8.20
C ASN A 215 -26.21 9.25 8.36
N ASN A 216 -27.29 8.74 8.98
CA ASN A 216 -27.53 7.31 9.11
C ASN A 216 -27.77 6.61 7.75
N ASP A 217 -28.30 7.31 6.77
CA ASP A 217 -28.47 6.76 5.41
C ASP A 217 -27.12 6.49 4.75
N GLY A 218 -26.13 7.35 4.96
CA GLY A 218 -24.75 7.11 4.54
C GLY A 218 -24.13 5.91 5.21
N VAL A 219 -24.41 5.69 6.52
CA VAL A 219 -23.94 4.51 7.26
C VAL A 219 -24.57 3.23 6.69
N ILE A 220 -25.87 3.24 6.37
CA ILE A 220 -26.56 2.10 5.76
C ILE A 220 -25.95 1.78 4.40
N ALA A 221 -25.77 2.79 3.54
CA ALA A 221 -25.17 2.62 2.22
C ALA A 221 -23.74 2.05 2.30
N LEU A 222 -22.93 2.53 3.26
CA LEU A 222 -21.60 1.97 3.51
C LEU A 222 -21.67 0.49 3.91
N ALA A 223 -22.55 0.14 4.83
CA ALA A 223 -22.73 -1.25 5.27
C ALA A 223 -23.20 -2.16 4.14
N GLU A 224 -24.14 -1.71 3.31
CA GLU A 224 -24.62 -2.46 2.14
C GLU A 224 -23.52 -2.66 1.10
N SER A 225 -22.68 -1.66 0.85
CA SER A 225 -21.52 -1.79 -0.03
C SER A 225 -20.51 -2.81 0.50
N MET A 226 -20.28 -2.84 1.82
CA MET A 226 -19.41 -3.84 2.45
C MET A 226 -20.02 -5.25 2.33
N LEU A 227 -21.33 -5.40 2.53
CA LEU A 227 -22.04 -6.69 2.39
C LEU A 227 -22.08 -7.17 0.93
N ALA A 228 -22.11 -6.28 -0.04
CA ALA A 228 -22.01 -6.64 -1.45
C ALA A 228 -20.63 -7.26 -1.78
N THR A 229 -19.58 -6.87 -1.06
CA THR A 229 -18.22 -7.40 -1.23
C THR A 229 -17.98 -8.64 -0.37
N ASP A 230 -18.43 -8.62 0.88
CA ASP A 230 -18.35 -9.71 1.83
C ASP A 230 -19.71 -9.90 2.54
N PRO A 231 -20.57 -10.80 2.02
CA PRO A 231 -21.89 -11.06 2.59
C PRO A 231 -21.87 -11.58 4.03
N ALA A 232 -20.73 -12.05 4.54
CA ALA A 232 -20.55 -12.53 5.89
C ALA A 232 -19.90 -11.51 6.83
N SER A 233 -19.77 -10.25 6.41
CA SER A 233 -19.12 -9.20 7.17
C SER A 233 -19.88 -8.87 8.47
N ALA A 234 -19.38 -9.39 9.60
CA ALA A 234 -19.94 -9.11 10.92
C ALA A 234 -19.96 -7.60 11.25
N LEU A 235 -18.90 -6.87 10.85
CA LEU A 235 -18.83 -5.42 11.03
C LEU A 235 -19.94 -4.71 10.26
N ALA A 236 -20.16 -5.07 9.01
CA ALA A 236 -21.17 -4.44 8.17
C ALA A 236 -22.59 -4.69 8.71
N GLU A 237 -22.90 -5.93 9.13
CA GLU A 237 -24.17 -6.24 9.77
C GLU A 237 -24.39 -5.41 11.04
N LYS A 238 -23.37 -5.28 11.90
CA LYS A 238 -23.45 -4.51 13.13
C LYS A 238 -23.74 -3.03 12.85
N ILE A 239 -22.96 -2.38 11.98
CA ILE A 239 -23.13 -0.95 11.69
C ILE A 239 -24.46 -0.66 10.98
N ARG A 240 -24.91 -1.56 10.10
CA ARG A 240 -26.22 -1.43 9.43
C ARG A 240 -27.37 -1.45 10.45
N LEU A 241 -27.35 -2.39 11.38
CA LEU A 241 -28.36 -2.51 12.41
C LEU A 241 -28.37 -1.28 13.33
N GLN A 242 -27.20 -0.80 13.74
CA GLN A 242 -27.08 0.42 14.55
C GLN A 242 -27.64 1.66 13.82
N ALA A 243 -27.41 1.76 12.52
CA ALA A 243 -27.92 2.88 11.73
C ALA A 243 -29.46 2.84 11.60
N TYR A 244 -30.06 1.67 11.38
CA TYR A 244 -31.52 1.51 11.41
C TYR A 244 -32.11 1.83 12.79
N SER A 245 -31.42 1.42 13.86
CA SER A 245 -31.82 1.79 15.22
C SER A 245 -31.78 3.31 15.45
N GLY A 246 -30.72 3.97 14.98
CA GLY A 246 -30.60 5.44 15.04
C GLY A 246 -31.70 6.17 14.27
N LYS A 247 -32.17 5.61 13.17
CA LYS A 247 -33.35 6.13 12.40
C LYS A 247 -34.68 5.75 13.02
N LYS A 248 -34.72 4.94 14.09
CA LYS A 248 -35.91 4.38 14.71
C LYS A 248 -36.74 3.50 13.75
N GLU A 249 -36.09 2.89 12.77
CA GLU A 249 -36.68 1.92 11.85
C GLU A 249 -36.71 0.53 12.52
N TYR A 250 -37.48 0.41 13.62
CA TYR A 250 -37.50 -0.74 14.50
C TYR A 250 -37.88 -2.05 13.79
N ASP A 251 -38.74 -1.99 12.76
CA ASP A 251 -39.09 -3.17 11.98
C ASP A 251 -37.87 -3.75 11.24
N LYS A 252 -37.02 -2.89 10.70
CA LYS A 252 -35.75 -3.30 10.08
C LYS A 252 -34.75 -3.87 11.09
N VAL A 253 -34.69 -3.28 12.28
CA VAL A 253 -33.85 -3.79 13.37
C VAL A 253 -34.28 -5.22 13.75
N ILE A 254 -35.58 -5.45 13.86
CA ILE A 254 -36.13 -6.76 14.21
C ILE A 254 -35.93 -7.79 13.10
N GLU A 255 -36.16 -7.38 11.85
CA GLU A 255 -35.98 -8.23 10.66
C GLU A 255 -34.53 -8.72 10.51
N LEU A 256 -33.56 -7.83 10.67
CA LEU A 256 -32.14 -8.12 10.39
C LEU A 256 -31.35 -8.56 11.61
N GLY A 257 -31.89 -8.36 12.81
CA GLY A 257 -31.15 -8.45 14.05
C GLY A 257 -30.56 -9.84 14.34
N GLU A 258 -31.31 -10.92 14.13
CA GLU A 258 -30.83 -12.29 14.37
C GLU A 258 -29.67 -12.65 13.43
N THR A 259 -29.77 -12.28 12.15
CA THR A 259 -28.68 -12.47 11.18
C THR A 259 -27.43 -11.71 11.63
N ALA A 260 -27.61 -10.46 12.04
CA ALA A 260 -26.52 -9.64 12.53
C ALA A 260 -25.88 -10.22 13.81
N ALA A 261 -26.68 -10.75 14.74
CA ALA A 261 -26.17 -11.39 15.97
C ALA A 261 -25.39 -12.67 15.68
N LEU A 262 -25.89 -13.50 14.76
CA LEU A 262 -25.24 -14.76 14.38
C LEU A 262 -23.93 -14.55 13.60
N ALA A 263 -23.78 -13.43 12.94
CA ALA A 263 -22.53 -13.07 12.27
C ALA A 263 -21.39 -12.71 13.23
N GLN A 264 -21.72 -12.31 14.50
CA GLN A 264 -20.71 -11.92 15.47
C GLN A 264 -20.04 -13.14 16.12
N THR A 265 -18.71 -13.09 16.22
CA THR A 265 -17.90 -14.04 16.98
C THR A 265 -17.51 -13.50 18.35
N ASP A 266 -17.54 -12.18 18.53
CA ASP A 266 -17.28 -11.51 19.79
C ASP A 266 -18.57 -11.41 20.63
N GLU A 267 -18.50 -11.81 21.90
CA GLU A 267 -19.69 -11.86 22.79
C GLU A 267 -20.18 -10.47 23.21
N GLU A 268 -19.31 -9.45 23.24
CA GLU A 268 -19.73 -8.08 23.53
C GLU A 268 -20.50 -7.49 22.34
N ASP A 269 -19.99 -7.68 21.14
CA ASP A 269 -20.67 -7.25 19.91
C ASP A 269 -22.01 -7.95 19.74
N LYS A 270 -22.06 -9.26 20.00
CA LYS A 270 -23.29 -10.05 19.95
C LYS A 270 -24.32 -9.60 21.00
N SER A 271 -23.85 -9.33 22.22
CA SER A 271 -24.68 -8.78 23.28
C SER A 271 -25.24 -7.41 22.93
N LEU A 272 -24.43 -6.54 22.34
CA LEU A 272 -24.87 -5.23 21.87
C LEU A 272 -25.97 -5.32 20.81
N ILE A 273 -25.88 -6.30 19.90
CA ILE A 273 -26.92 -6.53 18.90
C ILE A 273 -28.21 -7.03 19.56
N TYR A 274 -28.15 -8.00 20.50
CA TYR A 274 -29.33 -8.45 21.23
C TYR A 274 -29.98 -7.33 22.03
N TYR A 275 -29.18 -6.46 22.65
CA TYR A 275 -29.68 -5.23 23.27
C TYR A 275 -30.43 -4.35 22.31
N THR A 276 -29.86 -4.14 21.11
CA THR A 276 -30.46 -3.29 20.06
C THR A 276 -31.79 -3.85 19.59
N ILE A 277 -31.91 -5.19 19.43
CA ILE A 277 -33.18 -5.85 19.09
C ILE A 277 -34.20 -5.71 20.22
N GLY A 278 -33.76 -5.98 21.46
CA GLY A 278 -34.63 -5.81 22.65
C GLY A 278 -35.14 -4.40 22.84
N ALA A 279 -34.27 -3.39 22.58
CA ALA A 279 -34.67 -2.00 22.62
C ALA A 279 -35.68 -1.63 21.52
N ALA A 280 -35.55 -2.20 20.31
CA ALA A 280 -36.55 -2.04 19.25
C ALA A 280 -37.92 -2.62 19.62
N TYR A 281 -37.95 -3.80 20.19
CA TYR A 281 -39.21 -4.38 20.73
C TYR A 281 -39.78 -3.53 21.85
N ASN A 282 -38.96 -3.04 22.78
CA ASN A 282 -39.39 -2.17 23.86
C ASN A 282 -39.97 -0.84 23.35
N ALA A 283 -39.37 -0.24 22.34
CA ALA A 283 -39.92 0.95 21.71
C ALA A 283 -41.30 0.72 21.08
N LYS A 284 -41.50 -0.43 20.42
CA LYS A 284 -42.81 -0.82 19.87
C LYS A 284 -43.84 -1.13 20.98
N TYR A 285 -43.41 -1.80 22.03
CA TYR A 285 -44.26 -2.09 23.22
C TYR A 285 -44.77 -0.79 23.84
N ASN A 286 -43.87 0.17 24.09
CA ASN A 286 -44.23 1.45 24.65
C ASN A 286 -45.14 2.27 23.73
N ALA A 287 -44.89 2.25 22.42
CA ALA A 287 -45.72 2.93 21.42
C ALA A 287 -47.15 2.34 21.36
N GLY A 288 -47.32 1.04 21.68
CA GLY A 288 -48.59 0.32 21.79
C GLY A 288 -49.29 0.55 23.12
N GLY A 289 -48.78 1.41 24.00
CA GLY A 289 -49.38 1.75 25.29
C GLY A 289 -49.16 0.65 26.36
N ASN A 290 -48.10 -0.14 26.26
CA ASN A 290 -47.62 -1.14 27.19
C ASN A 290 -48.63 -2.29 27.45
N LYS A 291 -49.38 -2.70 26.42
CA LYS A 291 -50.47 -3.69 26.55
C LYS A 291 -50.21 -5.00 25.80
N ASP A 292 -49.23 -5.02 24.92
CA ASP A 292 -48.93 -6.21 24.10
C ASP A 292 -47.96 -7.14 24.81
N GLU A 293 -48.51 -8.18 25.44
CA GLU A 293 -47.72 -9.19 26.17
C GLU A 293 -46.76 -9.96 25.23
N ALA A 294 -47.06 -10.09 23.94
CA ALA A 294 -46.14 -10.74 23.02
C ALA A 294 -44.90 -9.88 22.78
N LEU A 295 -45.05 -8.58 22.62
CA LEU A 295 -43.92 -7.61 22.51
C LEU A 295 -43.12 -7.59 23.82
N LYS A 296 -43.79 -7.54 24.98
CA LYS A 296 -43.16 -7.62 26.32
C LYS A 296 -42.27 -8.83 26.44
N ASN A 297 -42.80 -10.01 26.11
CA ASN A 297 -42.02 -11.25 26.13
C ASN A 297 -40.82 -11.24 25.23
N LYS A 298 -40.93 -10.61 24.04
CA LYS A 298 -39.78 -10.41 23.14
C LYS A 298 -38.72 -9.50 23.73
N VAL A 299 -39.12 -8.42 24.43
CA VAL A 299 -38.14 -7.56 25.15
C VAL A 299 -37.35 -8.40 26.15
N VAL A 300 -38.04 -9.17 27.01
CA VAL A 300 -37.40 -10.01 28.02
C VAL A 300 -36.51 -11.06 27.37
N GLU A 301 -36.97 -11.72 26.31
CA GLU A 301 -36.20 -12.72 25.56
C GLU A 301 -34.85 -12.17 25.10
N TYR A 302 -34.88 -11.05 24.39
CA TYR A 302 -33.64 -10.48 23.79
C TYR A 302 -32.76 -9.82 24.85
N MET A 303 -33.30 -9.10 25.80
CA MET A 303 -32.52 -8.51 26.90
C MET A 303 -31.86 -9.60 27.79
N SER A 304 -32.44 -10.78 27.92
CA SER A 304 -31.83 -11.91 28.65
C SER A 304 -30.64 -12.55 27.90
N LYS A 305 -30.52 -12.35 26.60
CA LYS A 305 -29.36 -12.79 25.79
C LYS A 305 -28.16 -11.85 25.92
N VAL A 306 -28.31 -10.70 26.60
CA VAL A 306 -27.23 -9.71 26.78
C VAL A 306 -26.40 -10.11 27.99
N VAL A 307 -25.24 -10.71 27.74
CA VAL A 307 -24.40 -11.35 28.77
C VAL A 307 -23.02 -10.73 28.94
N ALA A 308 -22.61 -9.86 28.01
CA ALA A 308 -21.29 -9.24 27.99
C ALA A 308 -21.34 -7.76 27.63
N GLY A 309 -20.31 -7.03 28.02
CA GLY A 309 -20.08 -5.61 27.66
C GLY A 309 -20.98 -4.63 28.42
N ASN A 310 -20.93 -3.39 27.99
CA ASN A 310 -21.58 -2.24 28.66
C ASN A 310 -23.12 -2.27 28.60
N ALA A 311 -23.70 -3.09 27.74
CA ALA A 311 -25.15 -3.18 27.57
C ALA A 311 -25.84 -4.02 28.67
N VAL A 312 -25.10 -4.81 29.46
CA VAL A 312 -25.62 -5.73 30.44
C VAL A 312 -26.49 -5.05 31.50
N GLU A 313 -26.02 -3.97 32.08
CA GLU A 313 -26.76 -3.25 33.12
C GLU A 313 -28.04 -2.58 32.57
N GLY A 314 -27.98 -2.05 31.33
CA GLY A 314 -29.14 -1.53 30.64
C GLY A 314 -30.19 -2.60 30.35
N ALA A 315 -29.76 -3.80 29.98
CA ALA A 315 -30.66 -4.93 29.73
C ALA A 315 -31.36 -5.39 31.02
N LYS A 316 -30.61 -5.52 32.13
CA LYS A 316 -31.18 -5.86 33.45
C LYS A 316 -32.22 -4.84 33.91
N ALA A 317 -31.90 -3.52 33.73
CA ALA A 317 -32.84 -2.47 34.09
C ALA A 317 -34.13 -2.53 33.24
N ALA A 318 -34.01 -2.77 31.93
CA ALA A 318 -35.16 -2.92 31.04
C ALA A 318 -36.06 -4.09 31.43
N ILE A 319 -35.50 -5.23 31.81
CA ILE A 319 -36.26 -6.39 32.33
C ILE A 319 -36.96 -6.03 33.65
N ALA A 320 -36.26 -5.43 34.60
CA ALA A 320 -36.80 -5.06 35.92
C ALA A 320 -37.97 -4.09 35.79
N ASP A 321 -37.95 -3.16 34.85
CA ASP A 321 -39.05 -2.20 34.63
C ASP A 321 -40.31 -2.87 34.04
N LEU A 322 -40.16 -3.95 33.28
CA LEU A 322 -41.28 -4.70 32.72
C LEU A 322 -41.93 -5.68 33.70
N THR A 323 -41.28 -5.95 34.85
CA THR A 323 -41.71 -6.92 35.83
C THR A 323 -42.30 -6.26 37.11
N LYS A 324 -42.29 -4.91 37.16
CA LYS A 324 -43.00 -4.12 38.19
C LYS A 324 -44.49 -4.02 37.88
#